data_bf4420a48f09d01d3115b0a9bc8f886d
#
_entry.id   bf4420a48f09d01d3115b0a9bc8f886d
#
_cell.length_a   1.000
_cell.length_b   1.000
_cell.length_c   1.000
_cell.angle_alpha   90.00
_cell.angle_beta   90.00
_cell.angle_gamma   90.00
#
_symmetry.space_group_name_H-M   'P 1'
#
loop_
_entity.id
_entity.type
_entity.pdbx_description
1 polymer ?
#
loop_
_entity_poly.entity_id
_entity_poly.type
_entity_poly.pdbx_seq_one_letter_code
_entity_poly.pdbx_strand_id
1 'polypeptide(L)'
;HPLTCMDLAGELMRCMYRSDAGENLSNEELDTLDILTNALIDPKTRTQNKKIHFFVMEYGAEDREYDGLRQDVYLNGALQYIKRTGIFKDDTVAIYILITKVDKAHARSGQLGSILRNYISENYGGFYNGLVKICKDYEINNGIVEIIPFSLGQVCFQDYCLFDERPAANIVRKLLERTKGFKNDRIHRGLNFFKK
;
A
#
# COMPACT_ATOMS: atom_id res chain seq x y z
N HIS A 1 -15.99 13.25 -6.65
CA HIS A 1 -16.27 11.89 -6.19
C HIS A 1 -15.80 11.78 -4.74
N PRO A 2 -16.60 11.20 -3.83
CA PRO A 2 -16.14 10.95 -2.47
C PRO A 2 -15.00 9.93 -2.49
N LEU A 3 -13.94 10.19 -1.72
CA LEU A 3 -12.84 9.28 -1.46
C LEU A 3 -13.03 8.72 -0.05
N THR A 4 -13.13 7.41 0.07
CA THR A 4 -13.13 6.73 1.36
C THR A 4 -11.76 6.10 1.56
N CYS A 5 -11.09 6.44 2.64
CA CYS A 5 -9.85 5.80 3.07
C CYS A 5 -10.17 4.77 4.14
N MET A 6 -9.69 3.54 3.96
CA MET A 6 -9.78 2.49 4.95
C MET A 6 -8.35 2.14 5.37
N ASP A 7 -8.02 2.41 6.63
CA ASP A 7 -6.75 2.00 7.22
C ASP A 7 -6.91 0.61 7.84
N LEU A 8 -6.03 -0.30 7.45
CA LEU A 8 -6.00 -1.65 7.97
C LEU A 8 -4.85 -1.76 8.96
N ALA A 9 -5.19 -1.89 10.23
CA ALA A 9 -4.21 -2.11 11.29
C ALA A 9 -3.35 -3.37 11.02
N GLY A 10 -2.10 -3.35 11.45
CA GLY A 10 -1.18 -4.49 11.30
C GLY A 10 -1.72 -5.79 11.92
N GLU A 11 -2.56 -5.68 12.95
CA GLU A 11 -3.28 -6.80 13.57
C GLU A 11 -4.16 -7.55 12.58
N LEU A 12 -4.82 -6.84 11.66
CA LEU A 12 -5.63 -7.45 10.63
C LEU A 12 -4.81 -8.28 9.64
N MET A 13 -3.62 -7.82 9.30
CA MET A 13 -2.68 -8.61 8.49
C MET A 13 -2.24 -9.89 9.21
N ARG A 14 -2.09 -9.84 10.54
CA ARG A 14 -1.83 -11.05 11.35
C ARG A 14 -3.01 -12.01 11.34
N CYS A 15 -4.24 -11.50 11.52
CA CYS A 15 -5.43 -12.33 11.45
C CYS A 15 -5.57 -13.01 10.09
N MET A 16 -5.28 -12.30 9.00
CA MET A 16 -5.24 -12.88 7.65
C MET A 16 -4.19 -14.00 7.54
N TYR A 17 -2.97 -13.76 8.05
CA TYR A 17 -1.90 -14.76 8.07
C TYR A 17 -2.32 -15.99 8.88
N ARG A 18 -2.80 -15.81 10.11
CA ARG A 18 -3.23 -16.90 11.00
C ARG A 18 -4.39 -17.70 10.39
N SER A 19 -5.35 -17.01 9.78
CA SER A 19 -6.45 -17.65 9.05
C SER A 19 -5.96 -18.49 7.88
N ASP A 20 -4.95 -18.03 7.14
CA ASP A 20 -4.36 -18.78 6.03
C ASP A 20 -3.52 -19.96 6.51
N ALA A 21 -2.83 -19.81 7.64
CA ALA A 21 -2.07 -20.88 8.29
C ALA A 21 -2.96 -21.95 8.96
N GLY A 22 -4.27 -21.76 9.00
CA GLY A 22 -5.21 -22.68 9.66
C GLY A 22 -5.18 -22.62 11.18
N GLU A 23 -4.68 -21.51 11.74
CA GLU A 23 -4.68 -21.29 13.18
C GLU A 23 -6.09 -20.90 13.67
N ASN A 24 -6.38 -21.25 14.94
CA ASN A 24 -7.62 -20.82 15.57
C ASN A 24 -7.62 -19.32 15.84
N LEU A 25 -8.58 -18.62 15.26
CA LEU A 25 -8.88 -17.24 15.56
C LEU A 25 -9.98 -17.16 16.62
N SER A 26 -9.97 -16.10 17.43
CA SER A 26 -11.08 -15.78 18.32
C SER A 26 -12.32 -15.37 17.50
N ASN A 27 -13.49 -15.44 18.10
CA ASN A 27 -14.73 -14.99 17.44
C ASN A 27 -14.64 -13.52 17.03
N GLU A 28 -14.03 -12.66 17.84
CA GLU A 28 -13.84 -11.24 17.54
C GLU A 28 -12.92 -11.01 16.33
N GLU A 29 -11.82 -11.80 16.21
CA GLU A 29 -10.93 -11.77 15.06
C GLU A 29 -11.63 -12.23 13.79
N LEU A 30 -12.44 -13.30 13.87
CA LEU A 30 -13.25 -13.81 12.74
C LEU A 30 -14.28 -12.77 12.27
N ASP A 31 -15.04 -12.21 13.20
CA ASP A 31 -16.05 -11.18 12.91
C ASP A 31 -15.40 -9.96 12.25
N THR A 32 -14.23 -9.54 12.73
CA THR A 32 -13.49 -8.41 12.17
C THR A 32 -13.03 -8.70 10.74
N LEU A 33 -12.48 -9.90 10.49
CA LEU A 33 -12.09 -10.31 9.14
C LEU A 33 -13.28 -10.40 8.19
N ASP A 34 -14.41 -10.90 8.65
CA ASP A 34 -15.63 -11.03 7.86
C ASP A 34 -16.23 -9.66 7.51
N ILE A 35 -16.30 -8.74 8.48
CA ILE A 35 -16.75 -7.37 8.24
C ILE A 35 -15.87 -6.69 7.20
N LEU A 36 -14.55 -6.78 7.35
CA LEU A 36 -13.60 -6.18 6.40
C LEU A 36 -13.74 -6.81 5.01
N THR A 37 -13.71 -8.14 4.96
CA THR A 37 -13.78 -8.86 3.68
C THR A 37 -15.07 -8.51 2.96
N ASN A 38 -16.21 -8.54 3.65
CA ASN A 38 -17.49 -8.16 3.09
C ASN A 38 -17.52 -6.71 2.60
N ALA A 39 -16.95 -5.77 3.36
CA ALA A 39 -16.84 -4.37 2.94
C ALA A 39 -16.02 -4.20 1.65
N LEU A 40 -14.96 -5.01 1.47
CA LEU A 40 -14.09 -4.96 0.31
C LEU A 40 -14.62 -5.73 -0.91
N ILE A 41 -15.48 -6.75 -0.70
CA ILE A 41 -15.99 -7.59 -1.80
C ILE A 41 -17.48 -7.43 -2.07
N ASP A 42 -18.17 -6.50 -1.38
CA ASP A 42 -19.62 -6.32 -1.53
C ASP A 42 -20.00 -6.08 -3.00
N PRO A 43 -20.84 -6.96 -3.60
CA PRO A 43 -21.26 -6.85 -4.99
C PRO A 43 -21.96 -5.53 -5.32
N LYS A 44 -22.62 -4.91 -4.35
CA LYS A 44 -23.34 -3.63 -4.54
C LYS A 44 -22.39 -2.46 -4.74
N THR A 45 -21.19 -2.52 -4.15
CA THR A 45 -20.18 -1.46 -4.24
C THR A 45 -19.15 -1.72 -5.32
N ARG A 46 -18.91 -2.98 -5.70
CA ARG A 46 -17.89 -3.40 -6.67
C ARG A 46 -18.02 -2.74 -8.05
N THR A 47 -19.23 -2.56 -8.54
CA THR A 47 -19.46 -1.96 -9.88
C THR A 47 -19.33 -0.44 -9.89
N GLN A 48 -19.42 0.20 -8.74
CA GLN A 48 -19.47 1.66 -8.60
C GLN A 48 -18.19 2.26 -8.07
N ASN A 49 -17.45 1.52 -7.24
CA ASN A 49 -16.26 2.01 -6.55
C ASN A 49 -14.99 1.38 -7.13
N LYS A 50 -14.00 2.22 -7.36
CA LYS A 50 -12.65 1.80 -7.74
C LYS A 50 -11.79 1.70 -6.49
N LYS A 51 -11.02 0.61 -6.36
CA LYS A 51 -10.10 0.40 -5.23
C LYS A 51 -8.67 0.62 -5.65
N ILE A 52 -7.93 1.25 -4.75
CA ILE A 52 -6.48 1.39 -4.84
C ILE A 52 -5.92 0.89 -3.51
N HIS A 53 -5.00 -0.05 -3.57
CA HIS A 53 -4.40 -0.64 -2.38
C HIS A 53 -2.98 -0.10 -2.19
N PHE A 54 -2.67 0.32 -0.96
CA PHE A 54 -1.34 0.73 -0.53
C PHE A 54 -0.84 -0.23 0.54
N PHE A 55 0.25 -0.92 0.26
CA PHE A 55 1.00 -1.67 1.28
C PHE A 55 2.10 -0.76 1.82
N VAL A 56 1.97 -0.40 3.09
CA VAL A 56 2.87 0.56 3.73
C VAL A 56 3.98 -0.19 4.46
N MET A 57 5.23 0.14 4.14
CA MET A 57 6.42 -0.45 4.75
C MET A 57 7.35 0.67 5.22
N GLU A 58 8.02 0.46 6.35
CA GLU A 58 9.04 1.38 6.83
C GLU A 58 10.41 0.94 6.31
N TYR A 59 11.18 1.86 5.71
CA TYR A 59 12.55 1.59 5.31
C TYR A 59 13.45 1.35 6.54
N GLY A 60 14.21 0.26 6.54
CA GLY A 60 15.08 -0.13 7.64
C GLY A 60 14.34 -0.76 8.83
N ALA A 61 13.14 -1.31 8.60
CA ALA A 61 12.39 -2.04 9.64
C ALA A 61 12.17 -3.52 9.28
N GLU A 62 12.93 -4.05 8.33
CA GLU A 62 12.84 -5.43 7.82
C GLU A 62 13.03 -6.49 8.89
N ASP A 63 13.91 -6.23 9.86
CA ASP A 63 14.19 -7.15 10.98
C ASP A 63 13.26 -6.97 12.18
N ARG A 64 12.29 -6.03 12.09
CA ARG A 64 11.34 -5.84 13.17
C ARG A 64 10.36 -7.01 13.22
N GLU A 65 10.27 -7.61 14.38
CA GLU A 65 9.33 -8.67 14.67
C GLU A 65 8.10 -8.15 15.42
N TYR A 66 6.96 -8.76 15.11
CA TYR A 66 5.70 -8.60 15.82
C TYR A 66 5.23 -10.01 16.22
N ASP A 67 5.11 -10.26 17.53
CA ASP A 67 4.80 -11.59 18.08
C ASP A 67 5.74 -12.69 17.56
N GLY A 68 7.04 -12.40 17.46
CA GLY A 68 8.06 -13.34 17.02
C GLY A 68 8.10 -13.62 15.51
N LEU A 69 7.35 -12.87 14.71
CA LEU A 69 7.36 -13.02 13.25
C LEU A 69 7.72 -11.69 12.57
N ARG A 70 8.50 -11.78 11.51
CA ARG A 70 8.86 -10.63 10.68
C ARG A 70 7.69 -10.21 9.79
N GLN A 71 7.70 -8.93 9.40
CA GLN A 71 6.65 -8.35 8.55
C GLN A 71 6.47 -9.07 7.21
N ASP A 72 7.56 -9.54 6.58
CA ASP A 72 7.48 -10.26 5.32
C ASP A 72 6.68 -11.57 5.43
N VAL A 73 6.74 -12.25 6.57
CA VAL A 73 5.97 -13.48 6.83
C VAL A 73 4.47 -13.16 6.89
N TYR A 74 4.08 -12.13 7.62
CA TYR A 74 2.67 -11.70 7.69
C TYR A 74 2.12 -11.28 6.34
N LEU A 75 2.90 -10.50 5.60
CA LEU A 75 2.49 -10.00 4.29
C LEU A 75 2.29 -11.13 3.28
N ASN A 76 3.16 -12.15 3.30
CA ASN A 76 3.00 -13.32 2.44
C ASN A 76 1.73 -14.11 2.77
N GLY A 77 1.44 -14.38 4.05
CA GLY A 77 0.22 -15.04 4.46
C GLY A 77 -1.04 -14.22 4.19
N ALA A 78 -1.01 -12.92 4.52
CA ALA A 78 -2.11 -12.02 4.20
C ALA A 78 -2.39 -11.98 2.69
N LEU A 79 -1.37 -12.04 1.85
CA LEU A 79 -1.52 -12.09 0.40
C LEU A 79 -2.27 -13.33 -0.07
N GLN A 80 -2.02 -14.49 0.54
CA GLN A 80 -2.76 -15.72 0.23
C GLN A 80 -4.24 -15.60 0.63
N TYR A 81 -4.51 -15.05 1.82
CA TYR A 81 -5.87 -14.75 2.26
C TYR A 81 -6.60 -13.82 1.28
N ILE A 82 -5.98 -12.69 0.93
CA ILE A 82 -6.52 -11.70 -0.01
C ILE A 82 -6.82 -12.33 -1.38
N LYS A 83 -5.92 -13.19 -1.85
CA LYS A 83 -6.10 -13.92 -3.12
C LYS A 83 -7.28 -14.90 -3.05
N ARG A 84 -7.37 -15.69 -1.99
CA ARG A 84 -8.44 -16.67 -1.78
C ARG A 84 -9.82 -16.01 -1.66
N THR A 85 -9.92 -14.90 -0.94
CA THR A 85 -11.17 -14.16 -0.76
C THR A 85 -11.55 -13.30 -1.96
N GLY A 86 -10.63 -13.06 -2.89
CA GLY A 86 -10.89 -12.29 -4.09
C GLY A 86 -10.97 -10.78 -3.87
N ILE A 87 -10.37 -10.25 -2.81
CA ILE A 87 -10.36 -8.81 -2.47
C ILE A 87 -9.83 -7.95 -3.63
N PHE A 88 -8.89 -8.47 -4.44
CA PHE A 88 -8.32 -7.74 -5.57
C PHE A 88 -9.06 -7.89 -6.90
N LYS A 89 -10.19 -8.61 -6.94
CA LYS A 89 -10.92 -8.82 -8.20
C LYS A 89 -11.71 -7.58 -8.60
N ASP A 90 -11.91 -7.44 -9.92
CA ASP A 90 -12.90 -6.64 -10.67
C ASP A 90 -12.81 -5.11 -10.49
N ASP A 91 -12.63 -4.58 -9.30
CA ASP A 91 -12.69 -3.15 -8.99
C ASP A 91 -11.35 -2.56 -8.53
N THR A 92 -10.31 -3.39 -8.35
CA THR A 92 -8.95 -2.92 -8.05
C THR A 92 -8.28 -2.36 -9.31
N VAL A 93 -7.93 -1.08 -9.28
CA VAL A 93 -7.31 -0.39 -10.41
C VAL A 93 -5.83 -0.16 -10.27
N ALA A 94 -5.30 -0.21 -9.04
CA ALA A 94 -3.87 -0.13 -8.79
C ALA A 94 -3.50 -0.75 -7.43
N ILE A 95 -2.27 -1.27 -7.37
CA ILE A 95 -1.61 -1.72 -6.14
C ILE A 95 -0.27 -1.02 -6.06
N TYR A 96 0.00 -0.40 -4.91
CA TYR A 96 1.23 0.34 -4.62
C TYR A 96 1.92 -0.22 -3.38
N ILE A 97 3.26 -0.20 -3.40
CA ILE A 97 4.07 -0.34 -2.19
C ILE A 97 4.56 1.04 -1.81
N LEU A 98 4.12 1.54 -0.65
CA LEU A 98 4.54 2.83 -0.11
C LEU A 98 5.64 2.59 0.91
N ILE A 99 6.87 3.01 0.59
CA ILE A 99 8.01 2.90 1.52
C ILE A 99 8.15 4.22 2.24
N THR A 100 7.90 4.19 3.54
CA THR A 100 8.00 5.37 4.43
C THR A 100 9.43 5.53 4.97
N LYS A 101 9.73 6.70 5.52
CA LYS A 101 11.02 7.05 6.13
C LYS A 101 12.22 6.82 5.19
N VAL A 102 12.04 7.09 3.89
CA VAL A 102 13.08 6.89 2.88
C VAL A 102 14.26 7.86 3.03
N ASP A 103 14.13 8.89 3.85
CA ASP A 103 15.22 9.75 4.30
C ASP A 103 16.35 8.95 4.97
N LYS A 104 16.04 7.86 5.66
CA LYS A 104 17.01 6.93 6.25
C LYS A 104 17.91 6.22 5.23
N ALA A 105 17.51 6.19 3.96
CA ALA A 105 18.33 5.57 2.90
C ALA A 105 19.56 6.39 2.54
N HIS A 106 19.66 7.65 2.99
CA HIS A 106 20.76 8.57 2.68
C HIS A 106 21.14 8.59 1.19
N ALA A 107 20.14 8.44 0.32
CA ALA A 107 20.34 8.29 -1.11
C ALA A 107 20.79 9.60 -1.76
N ARG A 108 21.80 9.50 -2.65
CA ARG A 108 22.17 10.62 -3.53
C ARG A 108 21.06 10.82 -4.59
N SER A 109 21.03 12.03 -5.16
CA SER A 109 20.09 12.35 -6.23
C SER A 109 20.08 11.27 -7.34
N GLY A 110 18.91 10.79 -7.70
CA GLY A 110 18.71 9.76 -8.73
C GLY A 110 18.93 8.30 -8.29
N GLN A 111 19.48 8.03 -7.11
CA GLN A 111 19.76 6.67 -6.64
C GLN A 111 18.62 6.03 -5.84
N LEU A 112 17.70 6.83 -5.29
CA LEU A 112 16.66 6.34 -4.38
C LEU A 112 15.84 5.20 -5.00
N GLY A 113 15.44 5.33 -6.26
CA GLY A 113 14.62 4.31 -6.92
C GLY A 113 15.29 2.94 -7.06
N SER A 114 16.60 2.89 -7.30
CA SER A 114 17.37 1.62 -7.33
C SER A 114 17.54 1.04 -5.93
N ILE A 115 17.84 1.87 -4.94
CA ILE A 115 17.97 1.46 -3.54
C ILE A 115 16.66 0.81 -3.06
N LEU A 116 15.52 1.44 -3.32
CA LEU A 116 14.23 0.91 -2.88
C LEU A 116 13.83 -0.38 -3.60
N ARG A 117 14.14 -0.51 -4.89
CA ARG A 117 13.91 -1.78 -5.60
C ARG A 117 14.76 -2.92 -5.03
N ASN A 118 16.03 -2.67 -4.75
CA ASN A 118 16.91 -3.65 -4.11
C ASN A 118 16.39 -4.01 -2.71
N TYR A 119 16.04 -3.01 -1.90
CA TYR A 119 15.48 -3.21 -0.56
C TYR A 119 14.24 -4.11 -0.57
N ILE A 120 13.29 -3.87 -1.47
CA ILE A 120 12.09 -4.71 -1.62
C ILE A 120 12.46 -6.11 -2.12
N SER A 121 13.37 -6.22 -3.09
CA SER A 121 13.79 -7.51 -3.62
C SER A 121 14.47 -8.41 -2.56
N GLU A 122 15.30 -7.81 -1.72
CA GLU A 122 16.07 -8.53 -0.69
C GLU A 122 15.22 -8.91 0.51
N ASN A 123 14.34 -8.02 0.96
CA ASN A 123 13.62 -8.20 2.23
C ASN A 123 12.16 -8.64 2.07
N TYR A 124 11.53 -8.34 0.93
CA TYR A 124 10.10 -8.60 0.66
C TYR A 124 9.87 -9.24 -0.71
N GLY A 125 10.90 -9.90 -1.27
CA GLY A 125 10.87 -10.40 -2.66
C GLY A 125 9.73 -11.38 -2.94
N GLY A 126 9.41 -12.27 -2.00
CA GLY A 126 8.29 -13.20 -2.12
C GLY A 126 6.94 -12.49 -2.23
N PHE A 127 6.71 -11.55 -1.33
CA PHE A 127 5.50 -10.72 -1.32
C PHE A 127 5.37 -9.87 -2.58
N TYR A 128 6.45 -9.17 -2.97
CA TYR A 128 6.48 -8.35 -4.18
C TYR A 128 6.15 -9.16 -5.45
N ASN A 129 6.81 -10.31 -5.62
CA ASN A 129 6.57 -11.19 -6.77
C ASN A 129 5.14 -11.73 -6.78
N GLY A 130 4.59 -12.04 -5.60
CA GLY A 130 3.20 -12.44 -5.44
C GLY A 130 2.22 -11.35 -5.88
N LEU A 131 2.46 -10.09 -5.49
CA LEU A 131 1.67 -8.94 -5.94
C LEU A 131 1.77 -8.72 -7.46
N VAL A 132 2.98 -8.80 -8.02
CA VAL A 132 3.19 -8.67 -9.48
C VAL A 132 2.43 -9.76 -10.23
N LYS A 133 2.43 -10.99 -9.72
CA LYS A 133 1.65 -12.08 -10.31
C LYS A 133 0.15 -11.78 -10.28
N ILE A 134 -0.37 -11.34 -9.15
CA ILE A 134 -1.79 -10.94 -9.01
C ILE A 134 -2.14 -9.79 -9.98
N CYS A 135 -1.28 -8.77 -10.09
CA CYS A 135 -1.49 -7.68 -11.02
C CYS A 135 -1.56 -8.15 -12.48
N LYS A 136 -0.76 -9.15 -12.86
CA LYS A 136 -0.81 -9.75 -14.19
C LYS A 136 -2.06 -10.62 -14.39
N ASP A 137 -2.39 -11.46 -13.41
CA ASP A 137 -3.52 -12.40 -13.49
C ASP A 137 -4.87 -11.65 -13.56
N TYR A 138 -4.99 -10.48 -12.94
CA TYR A 138 -6.21 -9.65 -12.91
C TYR A 138 -6.11 -8.37 -13.76
N GLU A 139 -5.07 -8.23 -14.58
CA GLU A 139 -4.84 -7.05 -15.44
C GLU A 139 -4.84 -5.70 -14.68
N ILE A 140 -4.44 -5.72 -13.40
CA ILE A 140 -4.36 -4.54 -12.57
C ILE A 140 -3.14 -3.71 -12.99
N ASN A 141 -3.37 -2.43 -13.29
CA ASN A 141 -2.28 -1.48 -13.62
C ASN A 141 -1.27 -2.03 -14.67
N ASN A 142 -1.75 -2.71 -15.70
CA ASN A 142 -0.92 -3.35 -16.74
C ASN A 142 0.11 -4.36 -16.18
N GLY A 143 -0.21 -5.01 -15.07
CA GLY A 143 0.66 -5.98 -14.42
C GLY A 143 1.81 -5.36 -13.60
N ILE A 144 1.74 -4.08 -13.27
CA ILE A 144 2.80 -3.34 -12.60
C ILE A 144 2.42 -3.02 -11.15
N VAL A 145 3.31 -3.36 -10.22
CA VAL A 145 3.29 -2.88 -8.84
C VAL A 145 4.31 -1.75 -8.72
N GLU A 146 3.84 -0.54 -8.47
CA GLU A 146 4.74 0.62 -8.30
C GLU A 146 5.21 0.75 -6.85
N ILE A 147 6.50 1.06 -6.69
CA ILE A 147 7.10 1.41 -5.40
C ILE A 147 7.13 2.94 -5.30
N ILE A 148 6.47 3.48 -4.28
CA ILE A 148 6.36 4.92 -4.03
C ILE A 148 7.21 5.28 -2.81
N PRO A 149 8.24 6.11 -2.95
CA PRO A 149 8.98 6.64 -1.81
C PRO A 149 8.15 7.69 -1.06
N PHE A 150 8.22 7.66 0.27
CA PHE A 150 7.56 8.63 1.11
C PHE A 150 8.43 9.03 2.31
N SER A 151 8.56 10.32 2.50
CA SER A 151 9.11 10.94 3.70
C SER A 151 8.44 12.29 3.88
N LEU A 152 8.18 12.70 5.11
CA LEU A 152 7.64 14.04 5.41
C LEU A 152 8.70 15.14 5.33
N GLY A 153 9.94 14.78 5.08
CA GLY A 153 11.08 15.68 5.07
C GLY A 153 12.15 15.25 6.07
N GLN A 154 13.11 16.11 6.27
CA GLN A 154 14.23 15.83 7.16
C GLN A 154 13.91 16.35 8.57
N VAL A 155 14.02 15.48 9.57
CA VAL A 155 13.94 15.87 10.97
C VAL A 155 15.29 16.49 11.36
N CYS A 156 15.26 17.79 11.63
CA CYS A 156 16.40 18.53 12.13
C CYS A 156 16.12 18.88 13.59
N PHE A 157 16.78 18.25 14.53
CA PHE A 157 16.50 18.35 15.97
C PHE A 157 15.13 17.72 16.38
N GLN A 158 14.91 17.55 17.66
CA GLN A 158 13.72 16.88 18.17
C GLN A 158 12.41 17.62 17.85
N ASP A 159 12.47 18.94 17.69
CA ASP A 159 11.31 19.81 17.56
C ASP A 159 11.20 20.52 16.21
N TYR A 160 12.06 20.18 15.26
CA TYR A 160 12.10 20.85 13.97
C TYR A 160 12.12 19.86 12.81
N CYS A 161 11.19 20.03 11.87
CA CYS A 161 11.11 19.24 10.64
C CYS A 161 11.14 20.17 9.42
N LEU A 162 12.09 19.96 8.52
CA LEU A 162 12.05 20.57 7.20
C LEU A 162 11.07 19.78 6.34
N PHE A 163 9.83 20.27 6.29
CA PHE A 163 8.74 19.60 5.58
C PHE A 163 8.93 19.60 4.07
N ASP A 164 8.74 18.43 3.43
CA ASP A 164 8.71 18.27 1.98
C ASP A 164 7.33 17.78 1.53
N GLU A 165 6.57 18.62 0.86
CA GLU A 165 5.22 18.30 0.38
C GLU A 165 5.18 17.40 -0.85
N ARG A 166 6.29 17.30 -1.61
CA ARG A 166 6.35 16.58 -2.88
C ARG A 166 5.95 15.10 -2.80
N PRO A 167 6.35 14.33 -1.78
CA PRO A 167 5.91 12.95 -1.63
C PRO A 167 4.41 12.82 -1.45
N ALA A 168 3.79 13.68 -0.64
CA ALA A 168 2.34 13.69 -0.44
C ALA A 168 1.60 14.08 -1.74
N ALA A 169 2.07 15.13 -2.43
CA ALA A 169 1.52 15.54 -3.72
C ALA A 169 1.62 14.41 -4.77
N ASN A 170 2.70 13.61 -4.76
CA ASN A 170 2.84 12.46 -5.64
C ASN A 170 1.77 11.38 -5.38
N ILE A 171 1.47 11.07 -4.11
CA ILE A 171 0.39 10.14 -3.76
C ILE A 171 -0.96 10.65 -4.27
N VAL A 172 -1.28 11.91 -4.00
CA VAL A 172 -2.53 12.53 -4.48
C VAL A 172 -2.63 12.46 -6.01
N ARG A 173 -1.53 12.76 -6.72
CA ARG A 173 -1.47 12.64 -8.18
C ARG A 173 -1.75 11.22 -8.65
N LYS A 174 -1.16 10.19 -8.01
CA LYS A 174 -1.41 8.78 -8.32
C LYS A 174 -2.87 8.39 -8.10
N LEU A 175 -3.49 8.86 -7.03
CA LEU A 175 -4.92 8.65 -6.78
C LEU A 175 -5.77 9.27 -7.90
N LEU A 176 -5.48 10.50 -8.29
CA LEU A 176 -6.22 11.20 -9.34
C LEU A 176 -6.04 10.56 -10.72
N GLU A 177 -4.85 10.07 -11.07
CA GLU A 177 -4.58 9.37 -12.33
C GLU A 177 -5.41 8.08 -12.48
N ARG A 178 -5.79 7.45 -11.37
CA ARG A 178 -6.57 6.20 -11.37
C ARG A 178 -8.07 6.41 -11.27
N THR A 179 -8.52 7.62 -10.95
CA THR A 179 -9.95 7.96 -10.94
C THR A 179 -10.39 8.42 -12.34
N LYS A 180 -11.18 7.63 -13.04
CA LYS A 180 -11.74 7.99 -14.35
C LYS A 180 -12.65 9.23 -14.22
N GLY A 181 -12.43 10.26 -15.04
CA GLY A 181 -13.31 11.42 -15.14
C GLY A 181 -12.71 12.75 -14.72
N PHE A 182 -11.49 12.80 -14.19
CA PHE A 182 -10.76 14.05 -14.06
C PHE A 182 -10.16 14.42 -15.42
N LYS A 183 -10.74 15.41 -16.10
CA LYS A 183 -10.07 16.06 -17.22
C LYS A 183 -8.82 16.74 -16.70
N ASN A 184 -7.69 16.57 -17.39
CA ASN A 184 -6.37 17.11 -17.05
C ASN A 184 -6.37 18.61 -16.70
N ASP A 185 -7.32 19.39 -17.19
CA ASP A 185 -7.43 20.84 -16.95
C ASP A 185 -7.68 21.24 -15.48
N ARG A 186 -8.21 20.33 -14.64
CA ARG A 186 -8.42 20.64 -13.21
C ARG A 186 -7.23 20.26 -12.34
N ILE A 187 -6.45 19.27 -12.75
CA ILE A 187 -5.24 18.83 -12.02
C ILE A 187 -4.20 19.95 -12.01
N HIS A 188 -4.00 20.64 -13.14
CA HIS A 188 -3.08 21.77 -13.23
C HIS A 188 -3.49 22.99 -12.37
N ARG A 189 -4.77 23.19 -12.11
CA ARG A 189 -5.23 24.30 -11.25
C ARG A 189 -5.07 24.01 -9.75
N GLY A 190 -5.23 22.75 -9.33
CA GLY A 190 -5.05 22.34 -7.93
C GLY A 190 -3.58 22.36 -7.49
N LEU A 191 -2.67 21.93 -8.37
CA LEU A 191 -1.23 21.90 -8.07
C LEU A 191 -0.58 23.29 -8.06
N ASN A 192 -1.20 24.31 -8.68
CA ASN A 192 -0.71 25.68 -8.63
C ASN A 192 -1.01 26.40 -7.29
N PHE A 193 -1.89 25.86 -6.45
CA PHE A 193 -2.11 26.38 -5.09
C PHE A 193 -0.89 26.17 -4.17
N PHE A 194 -0.02 25.21 -4.49
CA PHE A 194 1.18 24.87 -3.72
C PHE A 194 2.46 25.52 -4.27
N LYS A 195 2.35 26.47 -5.21
CA LYS A 195 3.50 27.17 -5.82
C LYS A 195 3.65 28.63 -5.37
N LYS A 196 3.12 28.99 -4.20
CA LYS A 196 3.38 30.31 -3.60
C LYS A 196 4.15 30.16 -2.30
#